data_c2487c0de14bacdf986154872dab7f82
#
_entry.id   c2487c0de14bacdf986154872dab7f82
#
_cell.length_a   1.000
_cell.length_b   1.000
_cell.length_c   1.000
_cell.angle_alpha   90.00
_cell.angle_beta   90.00
_cell.angle_gamma   90.00
#
_symmetry.space_group_name_H-M   'P 1'
#
loop_
_entity.id
_entity.type
_entity.pdbx_description
1 polymer ?
#
loop_
_entity_poly.entity_id
_entity_poly.type
_entity_poly.pdbx_seq_one_letter_code
_entity_poly.pdbx_strand_id
1 'polypeptide(L)'
;GLGDVYKRQVIDIQLKDTTADAAIAQIHTLLSDTLNKQVVFSNRIEGNRMIQSTYWAFHLVVYAFLIVIAGITILNIVNSISMSVSARMKQYGILRAIGMDDAQLKRMISAEAGTYAVSGLVVGIALGLVLNRKLYILLITHYFGAAWQVPWDCLAVIVVVVLAAVVLAVYNPVRRILMQPITATISEL
;
A
#
# COMPACT_ATOMS: atom_id res chain seq x y z
N GLY A 1 28.44 25.38 -53.04
CA GLY A 1 27.22 25.42 -52.29
C GLY A 1 27.36 24.68 -50.95
N LEU A 2 27.78 25.39 -49.94
CA LEU A 2 27.84 24.85 -48.58
C LEU A 2 26.45 24.97 -47.98
N GLY A 3 25.88 23.82 -47.62
CA GLY A 3 24.57 23.72 -47.07
C GLY A 3 24.42 24.54 -45.79
N ASP A 4 23.36 25.31 -45.76
CA ASP A 4 22.88 26.02 -44.59
C ASP A 4 22.60 24.98 -43.47
N VAL A 5 23.49 24.97 -42.50
CA VAL A 5 23.29 24.24 -41.26
C VAL A 5 22.20 25.00 -40.52
N TYR A 6 20.97 24.49 -40.58
CA TYR A 6 19.86 24.97 -39.77
C TYR A 6 20.23 24.84 -38.29
N LYS A 7 20.75 25.91 -37.72
CA LYS A 7 20.90 26.03 -36.26
C LYS A 7 19.50 26.09 -35.67
N ARG A 8 19.01 24.97 -35.17
CA ARG A 8 17.81 24.96 -34.36
C ARG A 8 18.11 25.78 -33.10
N GLN A 9 17.60 27.00 -33.06
CA GLN A 9 17.62 27.79 -31.84
C GLN A 9 16.50 27.28 -30.92
N VAL A 10 16.86 26.82 -29.75
CA VAL A 10 15.93 26.46 -28.70
C VAL A 10 15.94 27.62 -27.70
N ILE A 11 14.79 28.24 -27.49
CA ILE A 11 14.60 29.31 -26.52
C ILE A 11 13.80 28.70 -25.38
N ASP A 12 14.46 28.55 -24.22
CA ASP A 12 13.79 28.12 -23.00
C ASP A 12 13.27 29.34 -22.22
N ILE A 13 11.94 29.43 -22.04
CA ILE A 13 11.30 30.51 -21.29
C ILE A 13 10.83 29.91 -19.95
N GLN A 14 11.40 30.41 -18.85
CA GLN A 14 11.03 29.99 -17.51
C GLN A 14 10.03 30.98 -16.92
N LEU A 15 8.79 30.51 -16.69
CA LEU A 15 7.73 31.32 -16.07
C LEU A 15 7.77 31.15 -14.55
N LYS A 16 7.74 32.27 -13.83
CA LYS A 16 7.96 32.33 -12.39
C LYS A 16 6.67 32.18 -11.54
N ASP A 17 5.47 32.18 -12.15
CA ASP A 17 4.24 32.26 -11.37
C ASP A 17 3.03 31.55 -11.98
N THR A 18 1.98 31.41 -11.18
CA THR A 18 0.73 30.67 -11.36
C THR A 18 -0.17 31.13 -12.52
N THR A 19 0.19 32.17 -13.24
CA THR A 19 -0.50 32.67 -14.45
C THR A 19 0.04 32.10 -15.75
N ALA A 20 0.66 30.92 -15.68
CA ALA A 20 1.33 30.30 -16.80
C ALA A 20 0.44 30.12 -18.03
N ASP A 21 -0.82 29.78 -17.87
CA ASP A 21 -1.72 29.49 -18.99
C ASP A 21 -2.05 30.76 -19.82
N ALA A 22 -2.22 31.92 -19.16
CA ALA A 22 -2.43 33.20 -19.84
C ALA A 22 -1.16 33.71 -20.54
N ALA A 23 0.00 33.54 -19.90
CA ALA A 23 1.29 33.91 -20.48
C ALA A 23 1.65 33.01 -21.69
N ILE A 24 1.36 31.73 -21.63
CA ILE A 24 1.55 30.77 -22.73
C ILE A 24 0.68 31.17 -23.93
N ALA A 25 -0.59 31.52 -23.73
CA ALA A 25 -1.48 31.97 -24.77
C ALA A 25 -0.98 33.26 -25.44
N GLN A 26 -0.48 34.22 -24.66
CA GLN A 26 0.09 35.45 -25.18
C GLN A 26 1.39 35.21 -25.96
N ILE A 27 2.27 34.35 -25.46
CA ILE A 27 3.52 34.00 -26.18
C ILE A 27 3.19 33.27 -27.48
N HIS A 28 2.20 32.41 -27.50
CA HIS A 28 1.76 31.69 -28.70
C HIS A 28 1.21 32.67 -29.75
N THR A 29 0.40 33.65 -29.37
CA THR A 29 -0.14 34.67 -30.30
C THR A 29 0.96 35.57 -30.82
N LEU A 30 1.90 36.03 -30.00
CA LEU A 30 3.03 36.86 -30.42
C LEU A 30 3.98 36.13 -31.37
N LEU A 31 4.26 34.86 -31.12
CA LEU A 31 5.13 34.05 -31.97
C LEU A 31 4.49 33.70 -33.30
N SER A 32 3.18 33.43 -33.34
CA SER A 32 2.44 33.13 -34.56
C SER A 32 2.31 34.36 -35.46
N ASP A 33 2.17 35.55 -34.87
CA ASP A 33 1.98 36.79 -35.59
C ASP A 33 3.31 37.39 -36.13
N THR A 34 4.40 37.22 -35.38
CA THR A 34 5.69 37.86 -35.67
C THR A 34 6.58 37.01 -36.57
N LEU A 35 6.54 35.69 -36.51
CA LEU A 35 7.58 34.83 -37.11
C LEU A 35 7.17 34.11 -38.40
N ASN A 36 5.94 34.16 -38.85
CA ASN A 36 5.42 33.51 -40.08
C ASN A 36 6.18 32.21 -40.52
N LYS A 37 6.85 31.56 -39.59
CA LYS A 37 7.62 30.31 -39.74
C LYS A 37 7.06 29.25 -38.78
N GLN A 38 7.16 27.99 -39.15
CA GLN A 38 6.81 26.86 -38.32
C GLN A 38 7.67 26.85 -37.05
N VAL A 39 7.13 27.45 -35.97
CA VAL A 39 7.71 27.36 -34.62
C VAL A 39 7.08 26.17 -33.95
N VAL A 40 7.88 25.19 -33.55
CA VAL A 40 7.43 24.07 -32.73
C VAL A 40 7.42 24.52 -31.28
N PHE A 41 6.25 24.79 -30.77
CA PHE A 41 6.05 25.14 -29.35
C PHE A 41 5.91 23.88 -28.53
N SER A 42 6.80 23.67 -27.55
CA SER A 42 6.73 22.56 -26.61
C SER A 42 6.38 23.07 -25.21
N ASN A 43 5.15 22.87 -24.81
CA ASN A 43 4.68 23.23 -23.48
C ASN A 43 5.09 22.15 -22.46
N ARG A 44 6.21 22.36 -21.78
CA ARG A 44 6.72 21.44 -20.75
C ARG A 44 5.86 21.41 -19.49
N ILE A 45 5.11 22.49 -19.20
CA ILE A 45 4.22 22.56 -18.03
C ILE A 45 3.05 21.60 -18.21
N GLU A 46 2.42 21.62 -19.40
CA GLU A 46 1.32 20.72 -19.74
C GLU A 46 1.77 19.27 -19.82
N GLY A 47 2.95 19.01 -20.41
CA GLY A 47 3.59 17.70 -20.41
C GLY A 47 3.85 17.18 -18.99
N ASN A 48 4.36 18.03 -18.10
CA ASN A 48 4.58 17.66 -16.70
C ASN A 48 3.27 17.39 -15.93
N ARG A 49 2.23 18.19 -16.15
CA ARG A 49 0.90 17.97 -15.56
C ARG A 49 0.31 16.62 -16.02
N MET A 50 0.44 16.30 -17.30
CA MET A 50 -0.04 15.02 -17.83
C MET A 50 0.72 13.83 -17.23
N ILE A 51 2.04 13.91 -17.13
CA ILE A 51 2.86 12.90 -16.46
C ILE A 51 2.46 12.76 -15.00
N GLN A 52 2.29 13.87 -14.29
CA GLN A 52 1.91 13.88 -12.89
C GLN A 52 0.50 13.32 -12.66
N SER A 53 -0.47 13.65 -13.52
CA SER A 53 -1.83 13.09 -13.42
C SER A 53 -1.85 11.59 -13.70
N THR A 54 -1.08 11.13 -14.68
CA THR A 54 -0.93 9.70 -14.98
C THR A 54 -0.28 8.95 -13.82
N TYR A 55 0.75 9.55 -13.20
CA TYR A 55 1.40 8.99 -12.01
C TYR A 55 0.42 8.84 -10.83
N TRP A 56 -0.38 9.89 -10.55
CA TRP A 56 -1.39 9.82 -9.49
C TRP A 56 -2.51 8.81 -9.79
N ALA A 57 -2.97 8.75 -11.04
CA ALA A 57 -3.97 7.77 -11.45
C ALA A 57 -3.46 6.34 -11.26
N PHE A 58 -2.21 6.06 -11.65
CA PHE A 58 -1.59 4.76 -11.45
C PHE A 58 -1.46 4.41 -9.96
N HIS A 59 -1.02 5.34 -9.12
CA HIS A 59 -0.93 5.15 -7.68
C HIS A 59 -2.27 4.86 -7.05
N LEU A 60 -3.32 5.59 -7.46
CA LEU A 60 -4.68 5.36 -6.97
C LEU A 60 -5.16 3.94 -7.25
N VAL A 61 -4.94 3.45 -8.47
CA VAL A 61 -5.31 2.07 -8.84
C VAL A 61 -4.54 1.04 -8.00
N VAL A 62 -3.23 1.23 -7.84
CA VAL A 62 -2.39 0.34 -7.02
C VAL A 62 -2.84 0.35 -5.56
N TYR A 63 -3.08 1.52 -4.97
CA TYR A 63 -3.56 1.62 -3.59
C TYR A 63 -4.96 1.03 -3.41
N ALA A 64 -5.88 1.24 -4.36
CA ALA A 64 -7.20 0.63 -4.32
C ALA A 64 -7.11 -0.90 -4.30
N PHE A 65 -6.24 -1.46 -5.14
CA PHE A 65 -6.00 -2.90 -5.18
C PHE A 65 -5.38 -3.42 -3.87
N LEU A 66 -4.42 -2.70 -3.29
CA LEU A 66 -3.83 -3.05 -1.99
C LEU A 66 -4.86 -3.01 -0.86
N ILE A 67 -5.77 -2.03 -0.85
CA ILE A 67 -6.87 -1.95 0.14
C ILE A 67 -7.80 -3.17 0.04
N VAL A 68 -8.15 -3.58 -1.18
CA VAL A 68 -8.98 -4.77 -1.40
C VAL A 68 -8.29 -6.03 -0.89
N ILE A 69 -7.01 -6.23 -1.23
CA ILE A 69 -6.22 -7.36 -0.73
C ILE A 69 -6.12 -7.34 0.80
N ALA A 70 -5.85 -6.18 1.39
CA ALA A 70 -5.80 -6.03 2.84
C ALA A 70 -7.15 -6.39 3.48
N GLY A 71 -8.26 -5.95 2.91
CA GLY A 71 -9.60 -6.29 3.36
C GLY A 71 -9.87 -7.81 3.33
N ILE A 72 -9.54 -8.46 2.21
CA ILE A 72 -9.67 -9.92 2.08
C ILE A 72 -8.79 -10.65 3.11
N THR A 73 -7.57 -10.18 3.32
CA THR A 73 -6.64 -10.75 4.29
C THR A 73 -7.19 -10.63 5.72
N ILE A 74 -7.72 -9.46 6.09
CA ILE A 74 -8.34 -9.25 7.40
C ILE A 74 -9.52 -10.20 7.61
N LEU A 75 -10.42 -10.31 6.63
CA LEU A 75 -11.56 -11.22 6.69
C LEU A 75 -11.12 -12.69 6.83
N ASN A 76 -10.07 -13.08 6.12
CA ASN A 76 -9.53 -14.44 6.19
C ASN A 76 -8.92 -14.72 7.58
N ILE A 77 -8.17 -13.78 8.15
CA ILE A 77 -7.62 -13.90 9.52
C ILE A 77 -8.76 -14.00 10.56
N VAL A 78 -9.77 -13.13 10.47
CA VAL A 78 -10.93 -13.16 11.36
C VAL A 78 -11.65 -14.50 11.28
N ASN A 79 -11.88 -15.00 10.09
CA ASN A 79 -12.54 -16.29 9.87
C ASN A 79 -11.71 -17.45 10.43
N SER A 80 -10.40 -17.49 10.18
CA SER A 80 -9.50 -18.53 10.66
C SER A 80 -9.42 -18.57 12.18
N ILE A 81 -9.31 -17.39 12.84
CA ILE A 81 -9.27 -17.31 14.30
C ILE A 81 -10.64 -17.72 14.87
N SER A 82 -11.74 -17.25 14.29
CA SER A 82 -13.08 -17.61 14.76
C SER A 82 -13.32 -19.13 14.68
N MET A 83 -12.85 -19.75 13.60
CA MET A 83 -12.98 -21.20 13.40
C MET A 83 -12.10 -21.98 14.39
N SER A 84 -10.84 -21.57 14.59
CA SER A 84 -9.93 -22.17 15.58
C SER A 84 -10.48 -22.09 16.99
N VAL A 85 -10.98 -20.91 17.37
CA VAL A 85 -11.59 -20.68 18.68
C VAL A 85 -12.85 -21.51 18.87
N SER A 86 -13.74 -21.56 17.87
CA SER A 86 -14.97 -22.36 17.93
C SER A 86 -14.68 -23.85 18.07
N ALA A 87 -13.69 -24.38 17.37
CA ALA A 87 -13.29 -25.78 17.47
C ALA A 87 -12.74 -26.16 18.85
N ARG A 88 -12.18 -25.18 19.58
CA ARG A 88 -11.60 -25.40 20.92
C ARG A 88 -12.48 -24.89 22.08
N MET A 89 -13.72 -24.52 21.80
CA MET A 89 -14.64 -23.94 22.80
C MET A 89 -14.77 -24.80 24.05
N LYS A 90 -14.92 -26.13 23.87
CA LYS A 90 -15.00 -27.09 24.96
C LYS A 90 -13.74 -27.10 25.84
N GLN A 91 -12.56 -27.04 25.25
CA GLN A 91 -11.29 -26.97 25.98
C GLN A 91 -11.19 -25.69 26.81
N TYR A 92 -11.63 -24.55 26.26
CA TYR A 92 -11.65 -23.29 27.00
C TYR A 92 -12.66 -23.31 28.16
N GLY A 93 -13.82 -23.96 27.97
CA GLY A 93 -14.79 -24.18 29.05
C GLY A 93 -14.22 -24.99 30.20
N ILE A 94 -13.50 -26.08 29.91
CA ILE A 94 -12.82 -26.91 30.93
C ILE A 94 -11.74 -26.09 31.66
N LEU A 95 -10.92 -25.34 30.95
CA LEU A 95 -9.87 -24.50 31.54
C LEU A 95 -10.46 -23.44 32.50
N ARG A 96 -11.58 -22.82 32.14
CA ARG A 96 -12.32 -21.89 33.04
C ARG A 96 -12.93 -22.60 34.25
N ALA A 97 -13.43 -23.81 34.08
CA ALA A 97 -13.98 -24.60 35.19
C ALA A 97 -12.90 -25.02 36.22
N ILE A 98 -11.64 -25.19 35.77
CA ILE A 98 -10.50 -25.51 36.66
C ILE A 98 -9.93 -24.24 37.33
N GLY A 99 -10.43 -23.02 36.94
CA GLY A 99 -10.03 -21.75 37.56
C GLY A 99 -9.20 -20.82 36.69
N MET A 100 -9.14 -21.03 35.36
CA MET A 100 -8.50 -20.07 34.47
C MET A 100 -9.31 -18.79 34.44
N ASP A 101 -8.62 -17.64 34.66
CA ASP A 101 -9.22 -16.33 34.61
C ASP A 101 -9.40 -15.87 33.13
N ASP A 102 -10.42 -15.02 32.91
CA ASP A 102 -10.74 -14.45 31.60
C ASP A 102 -9.56 -13.70 30.96
N ALA A 103 -8.72 -13.04 31.77
CA ALA A 103 -7.53 -12.36 31.34
C ALA A 103 -6.45 -13.33 30.78
N GLN A 104 -6.30 -14.48 31.46
CA GLN A 104 -5.38 -15.55 31.04
C GLN A 104 -5.83 -16.15 29.70
N LEU A 105 -7.14 -16.41 29.58
CA LEU A 105 -7.72 -16.91 28.32
C LEU A 105 -7.53 -15.96 27.16
N LYS A 106 -7.79 -14.66 27.36
CA LYS A 106 -7.53 -13.62 26.36
C LYS A 106 -6.07 -13.62 25.93
N ARG A 107 -5.14 -13.64 26.89
CA ARG A 107 -3.70 -13.64 26.63
C ARG A 107 -3.25 -14.85 25.83
N MET A 108 -3.81 -16.03 26.15
CA MET A 108 -3.51 -17.26 25.42
C MET A 108 -3.94 -17.20 23.95
N ILE A 109 -5.20 -16.81 23.69
CA ILE A 109 -5.72 -16.68 22.32
C ILE A 109 -4.97 -15.59 21.55
N SER A 110 -4.67 -14.45 22.18
CA SER A 110 -3.91 -13.37 21.56
C SER A 110 -2.48 -13.78 21.24
N ALA A 111 -1.83 -14.58 22.09
CA ALA A 111 -0.49 -15.10 21.84
C ALA A 111 -0.46 -16.07 20.66
N GLU A 112 -1.46 -16.96 20.57
CA GLU A 112 -1.60 -17.88 19.43
C GLU A 112 -1.76 -17.10 18.11
N ALA A 113 -2.69 -16.14 18.08
CA ALA A 113 -2.89 -15.28 16.90
C ALA A 113 -1.64 -14.45 16.55
N GLY A 114 -0.95 -13.95 17.58
CA GLY A 114 0.32 -13.21 17.41
C GLY A 114 1.42 -14.08 16.80
N THR A 115 1.51 -15.35 17.18
CA THR A 115 2.49 -16.28 16.62
C THR A 115 2.26 -16.49 15.12
N TYR A 116 1.02 -16.68 14.69
CA TYR A 116 0.70 -16.79 13.26
C TYR A 116 1.00 -15.49 12.50
N ALA A 117 0.68 -14.35 13.10
CA ALA A 117 0.96 -13.06 12.45
C ALA A 117 2.46 -12.80 12.30
N VAL A 118 3.25 -13.05 13.34
CA VAL A 118 4.71 -12.85 13.30
C VAL A 118 5.36 -13.79 12.29
N SER A 119 4.99 -15.08 12.30
CA SER A 119 5.54 -16.03 11.33
C SER A 119 5.18 -15.66 9.89
N GLY A 120 3.93 -15.30 9.63
CA GLY A 120 3.47 -14.82 8.32
C GLY A 120 4.17 -13.54 7.88
N LEU A 121 4.36 -12.60 8.81
CA LEU A 121 5.05 -11.33 8.56
C LEU A 121 6.53 -11.55 8.18
N VAL A 122 7.24 -12.39 8.92
CA VAL A 122 8.66 -12.72 8.66
C VAL A 122 8.82 -13.33 7.28
N VAL A 123 8.01 -14.34 6.96
CA VAL A 123 8.06 -15.01 5.64
C VAL A 123 7.63 -14.03 4.54
N GLY A 124 6.56 -13.28 4.75
CA GLY A 124 6.05 -12.30 3.78
C GLY A 124 7.04 -11.19 3.48
N ILE A 125 7.69 -10.63 4.50
CA ILE A 125 8.73 -9.60 4.33
C ILE A 125 9.94 -10.18 3.59
N ALA A 126 10.41 -11.37 3.98
CA ALA A 126 11.57 -11.98 3.34
C ALA A 126 11.33 -12.22 1.84
N LEU A 127 10.21 -12.85 1.48
CA LEU A 127 9.84 -13.08 0.09
C LEU A 127 9.58 -11.77 -0.67
N GLY A 128 8.87 -10.83 -0.03
CA GLY A 128 8.56 -9.52 -0.60
C GLY A 128 9.80 -8.70 -0.92
N LEU A 129 10.81 -8.67 -0.03
CA LEU A 129 12.07 -7.95 -0.26
C LEU A 129 12.89 -8.58 -1.39
N VAL A 130 12.95 -9.91 -1.45
CA VAL A 130 13.66 -10.62 -2.53
C VAL A 130 13.03 -10.30 -3.88
N LEU A 131 11.70 -10.37 -3.96
CA LEU A 131 10.96 -10.08 -5.19
C LEU A 131 11.08 -8.61 -5.58
N ASN A 132 10.89 -7.70 -4.62
CA ASN A 132 11.03 -6.26 -4.82
C ASN A 132 12.41 -5.90 -5.36
N ARG A 133 13.48 -6.44 -4.76
CA ARG A 133 14.85 -6.21 -5.22
C ARG A 133 15.05 -6.68 -6.66
N LYS A 134 14.58 -7.88 -6.99
CA LYS A 134 14.72 -8.43 -8.36
C LYS A 134 13.97 -7.58 -9.38
N LEU A 135 12.72 -7.22 -9.09
CA LEU A 135 11.91 -6.38 -9.97
C LEU A 135 12.51 -4.98 -10.13
N TYR A 136 13.00 -4.39 -9.04
CA TYR A 136 13.63 -3.07 -9.08
C TYR A 136 14.89 -3.07 -9.96
N ILE A 137 15.75 -4.06 -9.80
CA ILE A 137 16.96 -4.19 -10.62
C ILE A 137 16.60 -4.38 -12.09
N LEU A 138 15.61 -5.23 -12.39
CA LEU A 138 15.19 -5.53 -13.75
C LEU A 138 14.55 -4.32 -14.45
N LEU A 139 13.68 -3.59 -13.75
CA LEU A 139 12.86 -2.53 -14.35
C LEU A 139 13.48 -1.14 -14.22
N ILE A 140 14.23 -0.87 -13.14
CA ILE A 140 14.69 0.49 -12.83
C ILE A 140 16.20 0.59 -12.96
N THR A 141 16.97 -0.27 -12.29
CA THR A 141 18.43 -0.19 -12.30
C THR A 141 18.98 -0.36 -13.71
N HIS A 142 18.42 -1.29 -14.47
CA HIS A 142 18.88 -1.57 -15.85
C HIS A 142 18.63 -0.41 -16.82
N TYR A 143 17.54 0.35 -16.64
CA TYR A 143 17.18 1.46 -17.54
C TYR A 143 17.63 2.84 -17.04
N PHE A 144 17.65 3.05 -15.72
CA PHE A 144 17.89 4.37 -15.14
C PHE A 144 19.15 4.43 -14.25
N GLY A 145 19.84 3.31 -14.02
CA GLY A 145 21.05 3.27 -13.19
C GLY A 145 20.86 3.54 -11.70
N ALA A 146 19.61 3.64 -11.22
CA ALA A 146 19.30 3.93 -9.83
C ALA A 146 19.61 2.72 -8.93
N ALA A 147 20.31 2.94 -7.81
CA ALA A 147 20.60 1.90 -6.83
C ALA A 147 19.34 1.53 -6.03
N TRP A 148 19.13 0.23 -5.79
CA TRP A 148 18.04 -0.25 -4.96
C TRP A 148 18.26 0.11 -3.48
N GLN A 149 17.21 0.58 -2.83
CA GLN A 149 17.18 0.84 -1.39
C GLN A 149 16.03 0.06 -0.75
N VAL A 150 16.21 -0.33 0.51
CA VAL A 150 15.14 -1.01 1.26
C VAL A 150 14.01 -0.02 1.53
N PRO A 151 12.76 -0.34 1.16
CA PRO A 151 11.61 0.56 1.37
C PRO A 151 11.10 0.46 2.82
N TRP A 152 11.81 1.07 3.76
CA TRP A 152 11.49 1.01 5.19
C TRP A 152 10.11 1.56 5.52
N ASP A 153 9.68 2.62 4.81
CA ASP A 153 8.37 3.24 5.00
C ASP A 153 7.24 2.27 4.67
N CYS A 154 7.34 1.57 3.54
CA CYS A 154 6.37 0.56 3.14
C CYS A 154 6.35 -0.62 4.11
N LEU A 155 7.51 -1.07 4.58
CA LEU A 155 7.61 -2.15 5.57
C LEU A 155 6.95 -1.76 6.89
N ALA A 156 7.18 -0.55 7.39
CA ALA A 156 6.56 -0.05 8.60
C ALA A 156 5.03 -0.03 8.49
N VAL A 157 4.49 0.45 7.36
CA VAL A 157 3.04 0.46 7.10
C VAL A 157 2.48 -0.96 7.10
N ILE A 158 3.14 -1.91 6.44
CA ILE A 158 2.71 -3.32 6.40
C ILE A 158 2.66 -3.91 7.80
N VAL A 159 3.70 -3.70 8.61
CA VAL A 159 3.75 -4.18 10.00
C VAL A 159 2.59 -3.61 10.82
N VAL A 160 2.35 -2.31 10.74
CA VAL A 160 1.25 -1.65 11.47
C VAL A 160 -0.12 -2.19 11.03
N VAL A 161 -0.34 -2.34 9.73
CA VAL A 161 -1.61 -2.87 9.20
C VAL A 161 -1.84 -4.31 9.64
N VAL A 162 -0.82 -5.17 9.60
CA VAL A 162 -0.93 -6.57 10.05
C VAL A 162 -1.22 -6.64 11.54
N LEU A 163 -0.52 -5.86 12.37
CA LEU A 163 -0.76 -5.83 13.80
C LEU A 163 -2.18 -5.34 14.14
N ALA A 164 -2.64 -4.29 13.47
CA ALA A 164 -4.01 -3.80 13.63
C ALA A 164 -5.04 -4.87 13.22
N ALA A 165 -4.80 -5.57 12.11
CA ALA A 165 -5.66 -6.65 11.64
C ALA A 165 -5.77 -7.78 12.66
N VAL A 166 -4.66 -8.18 13.28
CA VAL A 166 -4.65 -9.23 14.32
C VAL A 166 -5.42 -8.80 15.56
N VAL A 167 -5.23 -7.58 16.02
CA VAL A 167 -5.99 -7.04 17.17
C VAL A 167 -7.48 -7.07 16.89
N LEU A 168 -7.91 -6.60 15.72
CA LEU A 168 -9.31 -6.62 15.30
C LEU A 168 -9.87 -8.05 15.19
N ALA A 169 -9.07 -8.96 14.63
CA ALA A 169 -9.45 -10.35 14.43
C ALA A 169 -9.64 -11.13 15.74
N VAL A 170 -8.83 -10.82 16.75
CA VAL A 170 -8.92 -11.47 18.08
C VAL A 170 -10.05 -10.88 18.92
N TYR A 171 -10.36 -9.60 18.76
CA TYR A 171 -11.32 -8.90 19.61
C TYR A 171 -12.72 -9.54 19.61
N ASN A 172 -13.28 -9.83 18.45
CA ASN A 172 -14.63 -10.36 18.32
C ASN A 172 -14.80 -11.79 18.84
N PRO A 173 -13.96 -12.77 18.47
CA PRO A 173 -14.08 -14.14 18.98
C PRO A 173 -13.89 -14.21 20.50
N VAL A 174 -12.90 -13.48 21.03
CA VAL A 174 -12.64 -13.47 22.48
C VAL A 174 -13.84 -12.92 23.24
N ARG A 175 -14.42 -11.81 22.80
CA ARG A 175 -15.63 -11.24 23.40
C ARG A 175 -16.79 -12.23 23.39
N ARG A 176 -16.97 -12.97 22.31
CA ARG A 176 -18.03 -13.98 22.19
C ARG A 176 -17.88 -15.13 23.19
N ILE A 177 -16.65 -15.62 23.41
CA ILE A 177 -16.37 -16.68 24.39
C ILE A 177 -16.69 -16.20 25.79
N LEU A 178 -16.29 -14.99 26.14
CA LEU A 178 -16.47 -14.44 27.49
C LEU A 178 -17.93 -14.16 27.83
N MET A 179 -18.78 -13.95 26.84
CA MET A 179 -20.22 -13.75 27.02
C MET A 179 -21.01 -15.07 27.18
N GLN A 180 -20.43 -16.23 26.86
CA GLN A 180 -21.10 -17.50 27.03
C GLN A 180 -21.00 -17.98 28.49
N PRO A 181 -22.14 -18.32 29.14
CA PRO A 181 -22.14 -18.86 30.51
C PRO A 181 -21.47 -20.24 30.51
N ILE A 182 -20.63 -20.48 31.51
CA ILE A 182 -19.83 -21.71 31.69
C ILE A 182 -20.73 -22.96 31.68
N THR A 183 -21.95 -22.84 32.21
CA THR A 183 -22.95 -23.91 32.28
C THR A 183 -23.45 -24.35 30.90
N ALA A 184 -23.58 -23.47 29.93
CA ALA A 184 -24.02 -23.83 28.58
C ALA A 184 -22.95 -24.62 27.81
N THR A 185 -21.67 -24.40 28.09
CA THR A 185 -20.57 -25.09 27.43
C THR A 185 -20.36 -26.53 27.91
N ILE A 186 -20.87 -26.86 29.10
CA ILE A 186 -20.77 -28.19 29.73
C ILE A 186 -22.03 -29.03 29.47
N SER A 187 -23.19 -28.40 29.25
CA SER A 187 -24.48 -29.11 29.09
C SER A 187 -24.71 -29.74 27.73
N GLU A 188 -23.83 -29.51 26.74
CA GLU A 188 -23.80 -30.22 25.46
C GLU A 188 -22.96 -31.51 25.50
N LEU A 189 -22.77 -32.07 26.69
CA LEU A 189 -22.24 -33.40 26.94
C LEU A 189 -23.39 -34.40 27.03
#